data_8a404e0d4f70ceeb84102d296c57d427
#
_entry.id   8a404e0d4f70ceeb84102d296c57d427
#
_cell.length_a   1.000
_cell.length_b   1.000
_cell.length_c   1.000
_cell.angle_alpha   90.00
_cell.angle_beta   90.00
_cell.angle_gamma   90.00
#
_symmetry.space_group_name_H-M   'P 1'
#
loop_
_entity.id
_entity.type
_entity.pdbx_description
1 polymer ?
#
loop_
_entity_poly.entity_id
_entity_poly.type
_entity_poly.pdbx_seq_one_letter_code
_entity_poly.pdbx_strand_id
1 'polypeptide(L)'
;MQGMIISNPKLEFLRPMLERWFDCIDRYNAVRGDSETPYWFDEKANLGLLSAAAWMAEMISLEHSPSKKQQEDGARNARTDLYLATKDERAYIQSTQRWPRVNSLHLTQPLLDIASDARKISYPSDLRLGCLFVAPQKAQHSASPEELQDMLDELQKEHCCAVAWYFPYAYRKLHNESGHYHPGIAVLFKEAR
;
A
#
# COMPACT_ATOMS: atom_id res chain seq x y z
N MET A 1 1.44 16.78 -0.34
CA MET A 1 1.20 16.23 -1.70
C MET A 1 0.47 14.90 -1.54
N GLN A 2 -0.70 14.77 -2.16
CA GLN A 2 -1.45 13.51 -2.18
C GLN A 2 -2.10 13.33 -3.54
N GLY A 3 -2.36 12.10 -3.93
CA GLY A 3 -3.04 11.79 -5.17
C GLY A 3 -3.13 10.30 -5.43
N MET A 4 -3.81 9.94 -6.52
CA MET A 4 -3.91 8.57 -6.98
C MET A 4 -4.09 8.50 -8.49
N ILE A 5 -3.63 7.39 -9.08
CA ILE A 5 -3.87 7.01 -10.46
C ILE A 5 -4.37 5.58 -10.47
N ILE A 6 -5.52 5.33 -11.09
CA ILE A 6 -6.06 3.99 -11.32
C ILE A 6 -6.06 3.77 -12.82
N SER A 7 -5.08 2.99 -13.31
CA SER A 7 -4.88 2.71 -14.73
C SER A 7 -5.70 1.52 -15.23
N ASN A 8 -6.10 0.61 -14.31
CA ASN A 8 -6.97 -0.51 -14.64
C ASN A 8 -8.40 -0.22 -14.17
N PRO A 9 -9.37 -0.06 -15.08
CA PRO A 9 -10.77 0.25 -14.73
C PRO A 9 -11.42 -0.77 -13.77
N LYS A 10 -10.97 -2.02 -13.77
CA LYS A 10 -11.45 -3.04 -12.81
C LYS A 10 -11.13 -2.71 -11.36
N LEU A 11 -10.17 -1.81 -11.11
CA LEU A 11 -9.75 -1.40 -9.77
C LEU A 11 -10.40 -0.07 -9.34
N GLU A 12 -11.32 0.49 -10.13
CA GLU A 12 -11.96 1.76 -9.80
C GLU A 12 -12.77 1.68 -8.49
N PHE A 13 -13.24 0.50 -8.12
CA PHE A 13 -13.92 0.27 -6.84
C PHE A 13 -13.01 0.52 -5.61
N LEU A 14 -11.68 0.55 -5.77
CA LEU A 14 -10.74 0.88 -4.69
C LEU A 14 -10.67 2.39 -4.41
N ARG A 15 -11.12 3.25 -5.31
CA ARG A 15 -11.00 4.71 -5.18
C ARG A 15 -11.57 5.25 -3.86
N PRO A 16 -12.80 4.90 -3.44
CA PRO A 16 -13.34 5.41 -2.18
C PRO A 16 -12.51 4.97 -0.97
N MET A 17 -11.98 3.74 -0.98
CA MET A 17 -11.09 3.24 0.07
C MET A 17 -9.78 4.04 0.11
N LEU A 18 -9.17 4.32 -1.05
CA LEU A 18 -7.91 5.05 -1.11
C LEU A 18 -8.06 6.51 -0.66
N GLU A 19 -9.20 7.15 -0.91
CA GLU A 19 -9.54 8.46 -0.36
C GLU A 19 -9.63 8.40 1.17
N ARG A 20 -10.32 7.40 1.73
CA ARG A 20 -10.41 7.20 3.18
C ARG A 20 -9.08 6.81 3.81
N TRP A 21 -8.19 6.18 3.06
CA TRP A 21 -6.85 5.86 3.54
C TRP A 21 -6.04 7.12 3.85
N PHE A 22 -6.16 8.17 3.07
CA PHE A 22 -5.57 9.48 3.38
C PHE A 22 -6.14 10.04 4.69
N ASP A 23 -7.48 9.97 4.86
CA ASP A 23 -8.15 10.43 6.09
C ASP A 23 -7.67 9.65 7.33
N CYS A 24 -7.45 8.32 7.20
CA CYS A 24 -6.94 7.48 8.29
C CYS A 24 -5.53 7.89 8.71
N ILE A 25 -4.65 8.17 7.75
CA ILE A 25 -3.28 8.62 8.04
C ILE A 25 -3.32 10.00 8.72
N ASP A 26 -4.11 10.95 8.21
CA ASP A 26 -4.27 12.28 8.80
C ASP A 26 -4.79 12.19 10.24
N ARG A 27 -5.80 11.36 10.45
CA ARG A 27 -6.37 11.15 11.80
C ARG A 27 -5.35 10.55 12.77
N TYR A 28 -4.56 9.57 12.32
CA TYR A 28 -3.49 9.02 13.14
C TYR A 28 -2.50 10.11 13.53
N ASN A 29 -2.00 10.86 12.56
CA ASN A 29 -1.05 11.94 12.76
C ASN A 29 -1.59 13.02 13.69
N ALA A 30 -2.88 13.40 13.54
CA ALA A 30 -3.52 14.38 14.41
C ALA A 30 -3.62 13.94 15.88
N VAL A 31 -3.81 12.63 16.12
CA VAL A 31 -3.90 12.06 17.48
C VAL A 31 -2.52 11.91 18.11
N ARG A 32 -1.52 11.48 17.34
CA ARG A 32 -0.15 11.25 17.82
C ARG A 32 0.71 12.52 17.82
N GLY A 33 0.21 13.59 17.22
CA GLY A 33 0.94 14.85 17.13
C GLY A 33 2.21 14.72 16.32
N ASP A 34 3.26 15.40 16.75
CA ASP A 34 4.55 15.43 16.04
C ASP A 34 5.51 14.32 16.49
N SER A 35 5.00 13.24 17.09
CA SER A 35 5.86 12.19 17.68
C SER A 35 6.16 11.05 16.73
N GLU A 36 5.18 10.64 15.92
CA GLU A 36 5.32 9.50 15.01
C GLU A 36 4.26 9.52 13.90
N THR A 37 4.50 8.73 12.85
CA THR A 37 3.58 8.52 11.74
C THR A 37 3.36 7.03 11.51
N PRO A 38 2.20 6.59 10.99
CA PRO A 38 1.89 5.16 10.89
C PRO A 38 2.80 4.42 9.91
N TYR A 39 3.36 5.10 8.92
CA TYR A 39 4.22 4.50 7.89
C TYR A 39 5.68 4.30 8.34
N TRP A 40 6.04 4.67 9.59
CA TRP A 40 7.31 4.24 10.20
C TRP A 40 7.27 2.78 10.64
N PHE A 41 6.08 2.25 10.87
CA PHE A 41 5.88 0.89 11.31
C PHE A 41 5.92 -0.10 10.14
N ASP A 42 5.66 -1.34 10.44
CA ASP A 42 5.68 -2.43 9.49
C ASP A 42 4.44 -2.44 8.56
N GLU A 43 4.44 -3.39 7.66
CA GLU A 43 3.35 -3.66 6.73
C GLU A 43 1.99 -3.81 7.43
N LYS A 44 1.95 -4.47 8.60
CA LYS A 44 0.69 -4.76 9.29
C LYS A 44 -0.01 -3.50 9.77
N ALA A 45 0.76 -2.51 10.27
CA ALA A 45 0.21 -1.22 10.65
C ALA A 45 -0.44 -0.51 9.46
N ASN A 46 0.24 -0.50 8.31
CA ASN A 46 -0.28 0.13 7.10
C ASN A 46 -1.44 -0.65 6.47
N LEU A 47 -1.41 -1.99 6.57
CA LEU A 47 -2.53 -2.84 6.16
C LEU A 47 -3.77 -2.59 7.02
N GLY A 48 -3.61 -2.46 8.34
CA GLY A 48 -4.69 -2.11 9.26
C GLY A 48 -5.34 -0.77 8.94
N LEU A 49 -4.55 0.25 8.56
CA LEU A 49 -5.10 1.53 8.09
C LEU A 49 -5.88 1.38 6.77
N LEU A 50 -5.38 0.57 5.85
CA LEU A 50 -6.07 0.29 4.59
C LEU A 50 -7.39 -0.46 4.84
N SER A 51 -7.37 -1.41 5.78
CA SER A 51 -8.55 -2.15 6.24
C SER A 51 -9.59 -1.22 6.88
N ALA A 52 -9.17 -0.33 7.77
CA ALA A 52 -10.04 0.68 8.37
C ALA A 52 -10.65 1.61 7.31
N ALA A 53 -9.85 2.04 6.33
CA ALA A 53 -10.30 2.87 5.23
C ALA A 53 -11.36 2.17 4.37
N ALA A 54 -11.23 0.86 4.16
CA ALA A 54 -12.22 0.06 3.43
C ALA A 54 -13.57 0.04 4.17
N TRP A 55 -13.57 -0.18 5.48
CA TRP A 55 -14.80 -0.09 6.28
C TRP A 55 -15.42 1.31 6.26
N MET A 56 -14.61 2.36 6.29
CA MET A 56 -15.09 3.74 6.16
C MET A 56 -15.68 4.04 4.77
N ALA A 57 -15.27 3.29 3.76
CA ALA A 57 -15.78 3.36 2.38
C ALA A 57 -16.94 2.37 2.11
N GLU A 58 -17.58 1.85 3.17
CA GLU A 58 -18.70 0.90 3.09
C GLU A 58 -18.35 -0.42 2.38
N MET A 59 -17.07 -0.80 2.39
CA MET A 59 -16.58 -2.09 1.91
C MET A 59 -16.43 -3.07 3.07
N ILE A 60 -16.58 -4.36 2.80
CA ILE A 60 -16.15 -5.41 3.73
C ILE A 60 -14.64 -5.54 3.63
N SER A 61 -13.97 -5.57 4.77
CA SER A 61 -12.54 -5.79 4.88
C SER A 61 -12.24 -6.81 5.98
N LEU A 62 -11.50 -7.86 5.64
CA LEU A 62 -11.11 -8.90 6.57
C LEU A 62 -9.60 -9.18 6.44
N GLU A 63 -8.87 -8.83 7.50
CA GLU A 63 -7.44 -9.16 7.61
C GLU A 63 -7.25 -10.65 7.91
N HIS A 64 -6.17 -11.23 7.40
CA HIS A 64 -5.81 -12.62 7.59
C HIS A 64 -6.94 -13.61 7.27
N SER A 65 -7.77 -13.27 6.27
CA SER A 65 -8.90 -14.08 5.86
C SER A 65 -8.43 -15.47 5.39
N PRO A 66 -9.14 -16.55 5.78
CA PRO A 66 -8.84 -17.89 5.29
C PRO A 66 -8.86 -17.94 3.76
N SER A 67 -7.86 -18.53 3.18
CA SER A 67 -7.74 -18.74 1.74
C SER A 67 -7.12 -20.10 1.45
N LYS A 68 -7.09 -20.49 0.17
CA LYS A 68 -6.33 -21.65 -0.29
C LYS A 68 -5.23 -21.15 -1.22
N LYS A 69 -4.01 -21.63 -1.05
CA LYS A 69 -2.92 -21.40 -2.00
C LYS A 69 -2.64 -22.66 -2.77
N GLN A 70 -2.47 -22.54 -4.08
CA GLN A 70 -2.05 -23.62 -4.94
C GLN A 70 -0.54 -23.82 -4.79
N GLN A 71 -0.10 -25.04 -4.55
CA GLN A 71 1.29 -25.47 -4.50
C GLN A 71 1.47 -26.70 -5.39
N GLU A 72 2.73 -27.07 -5.68
CA GLU A 72 3.03 -28.22 -6.52
C GLU A 72 2.40 -29.54 -6.01
N ASP A 73 2.28 -29.68 -4.69
CA ASP A 73 1.67 -30.85 -4.00
C ASP A 73 0.15 -30.73 -3.77
N GLY A 74 -0.53 -29.75 -4.39
CA GLY A 74 -1.97 -29.51 -4.22
C GLY A 74 -2.31 -28.26 -3.41
N ALA A 75 -3.61 -28.02 -3.20
CA ALA A 75 -4.08 -26.85 -2.50
C ALA A 75 -3.90 -26.97 -0.97
N ARG A 76 -3.21 -26.03 -0.36
CA ARG A 76 -3.06 -25.95 1.10
C ARG A 76 -3.84 -24.79 1.70
N ASN A 77 -4.29 -24.97 2.94
CA ASN A 77 -4.88 -23.87 3.71
C ASN A 77 -3.83 -22.77 3.88
N ALA A 78 -4.24 -21.54 3.56
CA ALA A 78 -3.41 -20.35 3.66
C ALA A 78 -4.27 -19.18 4.16
N ARG A 79 -3.66 -18.04 4.32
CA ARG A 79 -4.36 -16.79 4.59
C ARG A 79 -3.98 -15.76 3.54
N THR A 80 -4.95 -14.97 3.15
CA THR A 80 -4.68 -13.73 2.44
C THR A 80 -4.48 -12.63 3.48
N ASP A 81 -3.62 -11.65 3.20
CA ASP A 81 -3.35 -10.59 4.15
C ASP A 81 -4.58 -9.71 4.31
N LEU A 82 -5.28 -9.42 3.19
CA LEU A 82 -6.52 -8.68 3.20
C LEU A 82 -7.51 -9.24 2.17
N TYR A 83 -8.76 -9.41 2.57
CA TYR A 83 -9.90 -9.63 1.70
C TYR A 83 -10.76 -8.38 1.67
N LEU A 84 -11.09 -7.90 0.49
CA LEU A 84 -11.99 -6.77 0.26
C LEU A 84 -13.19 -7.22 -0.54
N ALA A 85 -14.39 -6.71 -0.19
CA ALA A 85 -15.58 -6.94 -0.98
C ALA A 85 -16.52 -5.73 -0.97
N THR A 86 -17.11 -5.47 -2.12
CA THR A 86 -18.31 -4.66 -2.28
C THR A 86 -19.49 -5.58 -2.65
N LYS A 87 -20.64 -5.02 -3.00
CA LYS A 87 -21.78 -5.80 -3.51
C LYS A 87 -21.40 -6.56 -4.80
N ASP A 88 -20.57 -5.94 -5.65
CA ASP A 88 -20.32 -6.41 -7.02
C ASP A 88 -18.89 -6.94 -7.22
N GLU A 89 -17.93 -6.48 -6.43
CA GLU A 89 -16.51 -6.77 -6.61
C GLU A 89 -15.88 -7.45 -5.37
N ARG A 90 -14.90 -8.31 -5.61
CA ARG A 90 -14.14 -9.00 -4.57
C ARG A 90 -12.68 -9.03 -4.93
N ALA A 91 -11.80 -8.83 -3.94
CA ALA A 91 -10.37 -8.90 -4.12
C ALA A 91 -9.67 -9.61 -2.96
N TYR A 92 -8.73 -10.47 -3.28
CA TYR A 92 -7.76 -11.06 -2.35
C TYR A 92 -6.42 -10.37 -2.53
N ILE A 93 -5.85 -9.88 -1.45
CA ILE A 93 -4.64 -9.06 -1.45
C ILE A 93 -3.55 -9.77 -0.67
N GLN A 94 -2.37 -9.90 -1.27
CA GLN A 94 -1.12 -10.15 -0.57
C GLN A 94 -0.34 -8.85 -0.50
N SER A 95 0.25 -8.56 0.63
CA SER A 95 0.93 -7.30 0.87
C SER A 95 2.39 -7.46 1.25
N THR A 96 3.14 -6.43 1.06
CA THR A 96 4.51 -6.28 1.58
C THR A 96 4.84 -4.80 1.68
N GLN A 97 5.87 -4.48 2.45
CA GLN A 97 6.35 -3.10 2.59
C GLN A 97 7.83 -3.00 2.26
N ARG A 98 8.23 -1.85 1.70
CA ARG A 98 9.62 -1.49 1.43
C ARG A 98 9.91 -0.09 1.92
N TRP A 99 11.16 0.10 2.35
CA TRP A 99 11.72 1.39 2.78
C TRP A 99 12.87 1.79 1.86
N PRO A 100 12.61 2.08 0.58
CA PRO A 100 13.66 2.47 -0.35
C PRO A 100 14.22 3.85 0.00
N ARG A 101 15.35 4.19 -0.58
CA ARG A 101 15.85 5.56 -0.54
C ARG A 101 15.02 6.45 -1.44
N VAL A 102 14.80 7.71 -1.05
CA VAL A 102 14.00 8.68 -1.81
C VAL A 102 14.47 8.81 -3.27
N ASN A 103 15.77 8.72 -3.53
CA ASN A 103 16.37 8.86 -4.86
C ASN A 103 16.65 7.53 -5.58
N SER A 104 16.07 6.42 -5.13
CA SER A 104 16.35 5.08 -5.68
C SER A 104 15.30 4.08 -5.20
N LEU A 105 14.13 4.08 -5.84
CA LEU A 105 12.99 3.30 -5.37
C LEU A 105 13.09 1.81 -5.70
N HIS A 106 13.48 1.45 -6.91
CA HIS A 106 13.63 0.05 -7.38
C HIS A 106 12.42 -0.85 -7.05
N LEU A 107 11.21 -0.42 -7.43
CA LEU A 107 9.96 -1.05 -7.03
C LEU A 107 9.49 -2.18 -7.95
N THR A 108 9.98 -2.23 -9.19
CA THR A 108 9.50 -3.17 -10.21
C THR A 108 9.57 -4.62 -9.74
N GLN A 109 10.71 -5.08 -9.23
CA GLN A 109 10.85 -6.46 -8.78
C GLN A 109 10.00 -6.77 -7.52
N PRO A 110 10.04 -5.97 -6.44
CA PRO A 110 9.15 -6.17 -5.30
C PRO A 110 7.66 -6.22 -5.66
N LEU A 111 7.23 -5.41 -6.63
CA LEU A 111 5.84 -5.38 -7.09
C LEU A 111 5.48 -6.65 -7.88
N LEU A 112 6.40 -7.16 -8.69
CA LEU A 112 6.22 -8.44 -9.40
C LEU A 112 6.19 -9.63 -8.44
N ASP A 113 7.07 -9.65 -7.44
CA ASP A 113 7.15 -10.72 -6.44
C ASP A 113 5.84 -10.83 -5.65
N ILE A 114 5.31 -9.70 -5.15
CA ILE A 114 4.06 -9.73 -4.38
C ILE A 114 2.85 -10.06 -5.25
N ALA A 115 2.83 -9.65 -6.52
CA ALA A 115 1.80 -10.06 -7.46
C ALA A 115 1.87 -11.58 -7.75
N SER A 116 3.09 -12.13 -7.85
CA SER A 116 3.29 -13.58 -7.98
C SER A 116 2.78 -14.34 -6.76
N ASP A 117 2.99 -13.82 -5.55
CA ASP A 117 2.45 -14.42 -4.33
C ASP A 117 0.92 -14.36 -4.28
N ALA A 118 0.32 -13.26 -4.71
CA ALA A 118 -1.13 -13.15 -4.84
C ALA A 118 -1.71 -14.13 -5.87
N ARG A 119 -0.97 -14.44 -6.95
CA ARG A 119 -1.38 -15.42 -7.97
C ARG A 119 -1.60 -16.81 -7.40
N LYS A 120 -0.89 -17.17 -6.33
CA LYS A 120 -1.01 -18.50 -5.69
C LYS A 120 -2.34 -18.70 -4.95
N ILE A 121 -3.13 -17.61 -4.74
CA ILE A 121 -4.44 -17.69 -4.10
C ILE A 121 -5.42 -18.38 -5.05
N SER A 122 -6.12 -19.41 -4.55
CA SER A 122 -6.93 -20.35 -5.34
C SER A 122 -8.41 -19.92 -5.41
N TYR A 123 -8.66 -18.70 -5.90
CA TYR A 123 -10.02 -18.19 -6.20
C TYR A 123 -10.00 -17.53 -7.58
N PRO A 124 -10.13 -18.32 -8.67
CA PRO A 124 -9.88 -17.83 -10.03
C PRO A 124 -10.89 -16.81 -10.55
N SER A 125 -12.10 -16.75 -9.98
CA SER A 125 -13.14 -15.79 -10.36
C SER A 125 -12.98 -14.41 -9.74
N ASP A 126 -12.18 -14.28 -8.68
CA ASP A 126 -12.03 -13.04 -7.93
C ASP A 126 -10.70 -12.35 -8.30
N LEU A 127 -10.65 -11.04 -8.08
CA LEU A 127 -9.41 -10.29 -8.27
C LEU A 127 -8.35 -10.74 -7.26
N ARG A 128 -7.14 -10.92 -7.72
CA ARG A 128 -5.97 -11.21 -6.88
C ARG A 128 -4.95 -10.12 -7.09
N LEU A 129 -4.61 -9.43 -6.03
CA LEU A 129 -3.78 -8.23 -6.08
C LEU A 129 -2.54 -8.39 -5.20
N GLY A 130 -1.39 -8.07 -5.76
CA GLY A 130 -0.22 -7.72 -4.98
C GLY A 130 -0.34 -6.26 -4.54
N CYS A 131 -0.12 -5.99 -3.26
CA CYS A 131 -0.12 -4.67 -2.65
C CYS A 131 1.27 -4.36 -2.11
N LEU A 132 1.90 -3.32 -2.60
CA LEU A 132 3.20 -2.86 -2.15
C LEU A 132 3.08 -1.51 -1.45
N PHE A 133 3.30 -1.48 -0.14
CA PHE A 133 3.50 -0.24 0.59
C PHE A 133 4.95 0.23 0.41
N VAL A 134 5.10 1.50 0.11
CA VAL A 134 6.39 2.15 -0.12
C VAL A 134 6.50 3.34 0.82
N ALA A 135 7.31 3.23 1.86
CA ALA A 135 7.63 4.30 2.79
C ALA A 135 9.08 4.78 2.55
N PRO A 136 9.31 5.69 1.61
CA PRO A 136 10.67 6.11 1.27
C PRO A 136 11.37 6.71 2.47
N GLN A 137 12.70 6.52 2.54
CA GLN A 137 13.49 7.02 3.65
C GLN A 137 14.70 7.81 3.18
N LYS A 138 15.13 8.74 4.02
CA LYS A 138 16.35 9.53 3.83
C LYS A 138 17.07 9.68 5.16
N ALA A 139 18.36 9.42 5.18
CA ALA A 139 19.21 9.68 6.34
C ALA A 139 19.64 11.16 6.38
N GLN A 140 19.91 11.67 7.57
CA GLN A 140 20.54 12.97 7.87
C GLN A 140 19.67 14.22 7.70
N HIS A 141 18.74 14.28 6.73
CA HIS A 141 17.88 15.45 6.53
C HIS A 141 16.59 15.07 5.76
N SER A 142 15.56 15.89 5.89
CA SER A 142 14.30 15.69 5.16
C SER A 142 14.49 15.83 3.64
N ALA A 143 13.62 15.16 2.87
CA ALA A 143 13.60 15.27 1.42
C ALA A 143 13.20 16.69 0.98
N SER A 144 13.88 17.23 -0.05
CA SER A 144 13.51 18.49 -0.66
C SER A 144 12.23 18.34 -1.51
N PRO A 145 11.55 19.44 -1.86
CA PRO A 145 10.41 19.38 -2.77
C PRO A 145 10.75 18.77 -4.13
N GLU A 146 11.93 19.07 -4.67
CA GLU A 146 12.41 18.56 -5.95
C GLU A 146 12.62 17.04 -5.87
N GLU A 147 13.30 16.55 -4.83
CA GLU A 147 13.50 15.11 -4.61
C GLU A 147 12.16 14.37 -4.47
N LEU A 148 11.16 14.99 -3.82
CA LEU A 148 9.82 14.40 -3.72
C LEU A 148 9.11 14.38 -5.07
N GLN A 149 9.29 15.39 -5.90
CA GLN A 149 8.69 15.40 -7.23
C GLN A 149 9.33 14.34 -8.13
N ASP A 150 10.65 14.24 -8.15
CA ASP A 150 11.38 13.21 -8.91
C ASP A 150 10.95 11.80 -8.48
N MET A 151 10.78 11.59 -7.17
CA MET A 151 10.30 10.33 -6.63
C MET A 151 8.85 10.02 -7.05
N LEU A 152 7.96 11.02 -7.07
CA LEU A 152 6.59 10.85 -7.55
C LEU A 152 6.55 10.53 -9.04
N ASP A 153 7.40 11.17 -9.83
CA ASP A 153 7.53 10.87 -11.25
C ASP A 153 8.03 9.44 -11.49
N GLU A 154 8.91 8.92 -10.63
CA GLU A 154 9.34 7.52 -10.65
C GLU A 154 8.18 6.58 -10.27
N LEU A 155 7.45 6.86 -9.19
CA LEU A 155 6.28 6.08 -8.76
C LEU A 155 5.21 5.98 -9.84
N GLN A 156 4.93 7.07 -10.54
CA GLN A 156 3.91 7.11 -11.60
C GLN A 156 4.32 6.36 -12.87
N LYS A 157 5.60 6.13 -13.07
CA LYS A 157 6.12 5.33 -14.20
C LYS A 157 6.06 3.83 -13.95
N GLU A 158 5.86 3.41 -12.69
CA GLU A 158 5.76 1.99 -12.38
C GLU A 158 4.56 1.34 -13.06
N HIS A 159 4.79 0.15 -13.63
CA HIS A 159 3.76 -0.63 -14.31
C HIS A 159 2.83 -1.32 -13.31
N CYS A 160 2.04 -0.52 -12.59
CA CYS A 160 1.01 -0.97 -11.65
C CYS A 160 -0.40 -0.71 -12.18
N CYS A 161 -1.39 -1.32 -11.56
CA CYS A 161 -2.80 -1.17 -11.91
C CYS A 161 -3.47 0.01 -11.19
N ALA A 162 -2.96 0.33 -10.01
CA ALA A 162 -3.33 1.52 -9.26
C ALA A 162 -2.17 1.93 -8.36
N VAL A 163 -2.01 3.21 -8.14
CA VAL A 163 -1.08 3.82 -7.19
C VAL A 163 -1.78 4.96 -6.45
N ALA A 164 -1.58 5.04 -5.14
CA ALA A 164 -1.96 6.19 -4.34
C ALA A 164 -0.77 6.62 -3.48
N TRP A 165 -0.64 7.91 -3.23
CA TRP A 165 0.47 8.45 -2.45
C TRP A 165 0.00 9.56 -1.52
N TYR A 166 0.65 9.63 -0.35
CA TYR A 166 0.41 10.62 0.68
C TYR A 166 1.74 11.09 1.27
N PHE A 167 2.15 12.32 0.92
CA PHE A 167 3.38 12.97 1.36
C PHE A 167 3.04 14.32 2.00
N PRO A 168 2.62 14.33 3.28
CA PRO A 168 2.20 15.55 3.96
C PRO A 168 3.40 16.45 4.26
N TYR A 169 3.23 17.74 4.00
CA TYR A 169 4.30 18.72 4.25
C TYR A 169 4.65 18.83 5.75
N ALA A 170 3.64 18.75 6.62
CA ALA A 170 3.81 18.94 8.05
C ALA A 170 4.76 17.90 8.69
N TYR A 171 4.68 16.64 8.25
CA TYR A 171 5.38 15.53 8.90
C TYR A 171 6.70 15.12 8.23
N ARG A 172 7.04 15.70 7.07
CA ARG A 172 8.26 15.33 6.33
C ARG A 172 9.58 15.62 7.08
N LYS A 173 9.53 16.45 8.12
CA LYS A 173 10.68 16.80 8.96
C LYS A 173 10.83 15.90 10.19
N LEU A 174 9.86 15.02 10.43
CA LEU A 174 9.95 14.06 11.51
C LEU A 174 10.93 12.94 11.12
N HIS A 175 11.65 12.46 12.09
CA HIS A 175 12.53 11.30 11.96
C HIS A 175 12.20 10.27 13.03
N ASN A 176 12.39 9.00 12.69
CA ASN A 176 12.23 7.91 13.65
C ASN A 176 13.45 7.84 14.61
N GLU A 177 13.39 6.93 15.57
CA GLU A 177 14.46 6.71 16.55
C GLU A 177 15.82 6.38 15.91
N SER A 178 15.84 5.79 14.72
CA SER A 178 17.05 5.51 13.94
C SER A 178 17.58 6.72 13.15
N GLY A 179 16.95 7.88 13.27
CA GLY A 179 17.34 9.11 12.59
C GLY A 179 16.97 9.17 11.10
N HIS A 180 16.09 8.27 10.63
CA HIS A 180 15.61 8.30 9.26
C HIS A 180 14.36 9.16 9.13
N TYR A 181 14.34 10.00 8.11
CA TYR A 181 13.19 10.81 7.68
C TYR A 181 12.35 10.03 6.68
N HIS A 182 11.05 9.95 6.93
CA HIS A 182 10.10 9.34 6.01
C HIS A 182 9.13 10.43 5.55
N PRO A 183 9.24 10.91 4.31
CA PRO A 183 8.43 12.04 3.86
C PRO A 183 6.94 11.69 3.69
N GLY A 184 6.60 10.42 3.66
CA GLY A 184 5.24 9.92 3.47
C GLY A 184 5.23 8.47 3.02
N ILE A 185 4.13 8.06 2.41
CA ILE A 185 3.90 6.68 1.97
C ILE A 185 3.17 6.66 0.62
N ALA A 186 3.46 5.63 -0.18
CA ALA A 186 2.65 5.25 -1.33
C ALA A 186 2.18 3.80 -1.19
N VAL A 187 1.07 3.47 -1.86
CA VAL A 187 0.57 2.11 -2.02
C VAL A 187 0.35 1.83 -3.49
N LEU A 188 0.90 0.72 -3.97
CA LEU A 188 0.80 0.27 -5.36
C LEU A 188 0.06 -1.07 -5.41
N PHE A 189 -0.84 -1.21 -6.39
CA PHE A 189 -1.56 -2.46 -6.64
C PHE A 189 -1.23 -3.01 -8.01
N LYS A 190 -0.97 -4.31 -8.07
CA LYS A 190 -0.73 -5.05 -9.31
C LYS A 190 -1.59 -6.29 -9.35
N GLU A 191 -2.37 -6.41 -10.45
CA GLU A 191 -3.17 -7.62 -10.70
C GLU A 191 -2.24 -8.82 -10.95
N ALA A 192 -2.51 -9.91 -10.25
CA ALA A 192 -1.84 -11.20 -10.44
C ALA A 192 -2.46 -11.92 -11.65
N ARG A 193 -1.75 -11.93 -12.75
CA ARG A 193 -2.13 -12.61 -14.00
C ARG A 193 -1.50 -13.97 -14.14
#